data_d0525f333d85917d3dc1aebdbfe25bc5
#
_entry.id   d0525f333d85917d3dc1aebdbfe25bc5
#
_cell.length_a   1.000
_cell.length_b   1.000
_cell.length_c   1.000
_cell.angle_alpha   90.00
_cell.angle_beta   90.00
_cell.angle_gamma   90.00
#
_symmetry.space_group_name_H-M   'P 1'
#
loop_
_entity.id
_entity.type
_entity.pdbx_description
1 polymer ?
#
loop_
_entity_poly.entity_id
_entity_poly.type
_entity_poly.pdbx_seq_one_letter_code
_entity_poly.pdbx_strand_id
1 'polypeptide(L)'
;KPVTNSWVYLRRDLDSLGDFHQIMAVEGESFREAPGRKTVRFAKDRKNYFLKTHTGVGWQEIIKNLFYFRLPVLGAMNEWHGAHHLQRLGIDTLTLAGYGTESGNPARRRSFIITDEILDTQSLEEFCSAWRKRPPRQAHEIRYKRWLIQSLAQIARRLHNSGANHRDFYLVHFL
;
A
#
# COMPACT_ATOMS: atom_id res chain seq x y z
N LYS A 1 24.29 16.32 18.61
CA LYS A 1 23.10 15.50 18.22
C LYS A 1 23.20 15.28 16.72
N PRO A 2 23.12 14.08 16.18
CA PRO A 2 23.07 13.90 14.75
C PRO A 2 21.82 14.60 14.22
N VAL A 3 21.98 15.48 13.26
CA VAL A 3 20.86 16.10 12.53
C VAL A 3 20.27 14.99 11.65
N THR A 4 19.20 14.41 12.10
CA THR A 4 18.42 13.47 11.28
C THR A 4 17.68 14.28 10.24
N ASN A 5 18.15 14.24 8.98
CA ASN A 5 17.44 14.84 7.87
C ASN A 5 16.18 13.99 7.59
N SER A 6 15.03 14.48 8.03
CA SER A 6 13.75 13.94 7.64
C SER A 6 13.22 14.68 6.41
N TRP A 7 12.68 13.95 5.47
CA TRP A 7 11.97 14.47 4.32
C TRP A 7 10.50 14.08 4.41
N VAL A 8 9.60 15.05 4.22
CA VAL A 8 8.14 14.86 4.33
C VAL A 8 7.47 15.52 3.13
N TYR A 9 6.59 14.77 2.50
CA TYR A 9 5.60 15.26 1.55
C TYR A 9 4.21 15.03 2.13
N LEU A 10 3.39 16.06 2.17
CA LEU A 10 1.97 15.98 2.52
C LEU A 10 1.14 16.65 1.44
N ARG A 11 -0.02 16.09 1.19
CA ARG A 11 -1.06 16.77 0.43
C ARG A 11 -1.62 17.91 1.30
N ARG A 12 -2.02 19.02 0.70
CA ARG A 12 -2.43 20.26 1.39
C ARG A 12 -3.44 20.08 2.53
N ASP A 13 -4.39 19.15 2.37
CA ASP A 13 -5.39 18.85 3.39
C ASP A 13 -4.80 18.18 4.65
N LEU A 14 -3.56 17.74 4.59
CA LEU A 14 -2.83 17.13 5.70
C LEU A 14 -1.70 18.00 6.28
N ASP A 15 -1.47 19.19 5.75
CA ASP A 15 -0.35 20.06 6.18
C ASP A 15 -0.35 20.33 7.69
N SER A 16 -1.52 20.35 8.33
CA SER A 16 -1.64 20.56 9.79
C SER A 16 -1.25 19.35 10.64
N LEU A 17 -0.90 18.20 10.06
CA LEU A 17 -0.37 17.06 10.81
C LEU A 17 1.04 17.31 11.37
N GLY A 18 1.73 18.33 10.85
CA GLY A 18 3.00 18.78 11.37
C GLY A 18 4.21 18.10 10.77
N ASP A 19 5.25 17.91 11.58
CA ASP A 19 6.52 17.35 11.16
C ASP A 19 6.53 15.81 11.12
N PHE A 20 7.65 15.24 10.68
CA PHE A 20 7.85 13.78 10.59
C PHE A 20 7.54 13.05 11.90
N HIS A 21 7.98 13.60 13.03
CA HIS A 21 7.81 12.96 14.34
C HIS A 21 6.37 13.02 14.82
N GLN A 22 5.69 14.12 14.57
CA GLN A 22 4.27 14.31 14.89
C GLN A 22 3.41 13.33 14.07
N ILE A 23 3.69 13.19 12.77
CA ILE A 23 2.97 12.25 11.91
C ILE A 23 3.22 10.79 12.34
N MET A 24 4.47 10.42 12.66
CA MET A 24 4.80 9.08 13.15
C MET A 24 4.12 8.73 14.48
N ALA A 25 3.70 9.74 15.25
CA ALA A 25 2.99 9.60 16.52
C ALA A 25 1.47 9.70 16.41
N VAL A 26 0.92 9.87 15.20
CA VAL A 26 -0.53 9.92 14.99
C VAL A 26 -1.16 8.62 15.49
N GLU A 27 -2.12 8.76 16.37
CA GLU A 27 -2.92 7.67 16.90
C GLU A 27 -4.24 7.53 16.14
N GLY A 28 -4.79 6.33 16.16
CA GLY A 28 -6.05 6.01 15.52
C GLY A 28 -6.45 4.57 15.78
N GLU A 29 -7.50 4.13 15.12
CA GLU A 29 -7.94 2.73 15.15
C GLU A 29 -6.83 1.84 14.58
N SER A 30 -6.32 0.90 15.40
CA SER A 30 -5.29 -0.04 14.93
C SER A 30 -5.89 -1.05 13.97
N PHE A 31 -5.44 -1.00 12.73
CA PHE A 31 -5.89 -1.91 11.67
C PHE A 31 -4.97 -3.12 11.51
N ARG A 32 -3.68 -2.92 11.68
CA ARG A 32 -2.67 -3.98 11.63
C ARG A 32 -1.42 -3.57 12.38
N GLU A 33 -0.89 -4.49 13.18
CA GLU A 33 0.35 -4.30 13.89
C GLU A 33 1.26 -5.52 13.70
N ALA A 34 2.53 -5.25 13.42
CA ALA A 34 3.58 -6.25 13.28
C ALA A 34 4.92 -5.63 13.70
N PRO A 35 5.92 -6.42 14.09
CA PRO A 35 7.23 -5.88 14.48
C PRO A 35 7.78 -4.90 13.44
N GLY A 36 8.02 -3.66 13.87
CA GLY A 36 8.53 -2.59 13.01
C GLY A 36 7.53 -2.01 12.01
N ARG A 37 6.25 -2.39 12.05
CA ARG A 37 5.19 -1.89 11.15
C ARG A 37 3.88 -1.73 11.88
N LYS A 38 3.25 -0.58 11.71
CA LYS A 38 1.92 -0.31 12.25
C LYS A 38 1.07 0.36 11.18
N THR A 39 -0.20 -0.03 11.10
CA THR A 39 -1.20 0.64 10.25
C THR A 39 -2.33 1.10 11.14
N VAL A 40 -2.61 2.39 11.12
CA VAL A 40 -3.72 3.01 11.85
C VAL A 40 -4.64 3.73 10.88
N ARG A 41 -5.92 3.67 11.17
CA ARG A 41 -6.95 4.48 10.54
C ARG A 41 -7.19 5.71 11.39
N PHE A 42 -7.09 6.90 10.83
CA PHE A 42 -7.36 8.14 11.52
C PHE A 42 -8.28 9.04 10.68
N ALA A 43 -9.04 9.88 11.36
CA ALA A 43 -9.95 10.83 10.74
C ALA A 43 -9.38 12.25 10.81
N LYS A 44 -9.54 13.01 9.72
CA LYS A 44 -9.25 14.44 9.66
C LYS A 44 -10.21 15.12 8.68
N ASP A 45 -10.82 16.23 9.10
CA ASP A 45 -11.73 17.05 8.29
C ASP A 45 -12.83 16.22 7.57
N ARG A 46 -13.47 15.30 8.32
CA ARG A 46 -14.53 14.38 7.87
C ARG A 46 -14.08 13.36 6.82
N LYS A 47 -12.79 13.17 6.63
CA LYS A 47 -12.22 12.12 5.80
C LYS A 47 -11.41 11.16 6.65
N ASN A 48 -11.33 9.92 6.21
CA ASN A 48 -10.51 8.91 6.85
C ASN A 48 -9.29 8.61 5.99
N TYR A 49 -8.22 8.27 6.67
CA TYR A 49 -6.92 7.98 6.09
C TYR A 49 -6.32 6.75 6.75
N PHE A 50 -5.50 6.05 6.01
CA PHE A 50 -4.62 5.02 6.56
C PHE A 50 -3.19 5.54 6.63
N LEU A 51 -2.63 5.52 7.82
CA LEU A 51 -1.22 5.79 8.06
C LEU A 51 -0.51 4.47 8.31
N LYS A 52 0.43 4.12 7.45
CA LYS A 52 1.35 2.99 7.64
C LYS A 52 2.71 3.52 8.05
N THR A 53 3.20 3.11 9.22
CA THR A 53 4.51 3.49 9.74
C THR A 53 5.46 2.30 9.72
N HIS A 54 6.72 2.60 9.45
CA HIS A 54 7.83 1.65 9.51
C HIS A 54 8.90 2.20 10.46
N THR A 55 9.36 1.39 11.41
CA THR A 55 10.36 1.80 12.42
C THR A 55 11.71 1.12 12.27
N GLY A 56 11.97 0.53 11.10
CA GLY A 56 13.19 -0.20 10.79
C GLY A 56 13.05 -1.70 11.00
N VAL A 57 13.79 -2.46 10.22
CA VAL A 57 13.72 -3.94 10.24
C VAL A 57 14.88 -4.59 11.00
N GLY A 58 15.88 -3.79 11.45
CA GLY A 58 17.07 -4.29 12.10
C GLY A 58 18.08 -4.94 11.14
N TRP A 59 19.35 -5.01 11.59
CA TRP A 59 20.42 -5.60 10.80
C TRP A 59 20.25 -7.10 10.56
N GLN A 60 19.69 -7.83 11.52
CA GLN A 60 19.48 -9.27 11.40
C GLN A 60 18.56 -9.61 10.20
N GLU A 61 17.45 -8.87 10.04
CA GLU A 61 16.51 -9.09 8.93
C GLU A 61 17.13 -8.65 7.59
N ILE A 62 17.94 -7.59 7.57
CA ILE A 62 18.67 -7.16 6.37
C ILE A 62 19.66 -8.25 5.93
N ILE A 63 20.50 -8.74 6.84
CA ILE A 63 21.49 -9.78 6.55
C ILE A 63 20.80 -11.07 6.11
N LYS A 64 19.75 -11.48 6.80
CA LYS A 64 18.96 -12.65 6.42
C LYS A 64 18.40 -12.54 5.00
N ASN A 65 17.80 -11.40 4.65
CA ASN A 65 17.26 -11.20 3.30
C ASN A 65 18.37 -11.24 2.25
N LEU A 66 19.53 -10.61 2.49
CA LEU A 66 20.70 -10.65 1.60
C LEU A 66 21.23 -12.07 1.43
N PHE A 67 21.29 -12.86 2.50
CA PHE A 67 21.72 -14.25 2.44
C PHE A 67 20.80 -15.10 1.53
N TYR A 68 19.51 -14.79 1.49
CA TYR A 68 18.54 -15.42 0.58
C TYR A 68 18.46 -14.73 -0.79
N PHE A 69 19.42 -13.89 -1.18
CA PHE A 69 19.42 -13.11 -2.41
C PHE A 69 18.13 -12.28 -2.62
N ARG A 70 17.56 -11.76 -1.52
CA ARG A 70 16.37 -10.90 -1.53
C ARG A 70 16.74 -9.51 -1.09
N LEU A 71 16.28 -8.49 -1.84
CA LEU A 71 16.42 -7.11 -1.39
C LEU A 71 15.47 -6.87 -0.20
N PRO A 72 15.98 -6.36 0.94
CA PRO A 72 15.14 -6.05 2.09
C PRO A 72 14.21 -4.87 1.79
N VAL A 73 12.98 -4.94 2.28
CA VAL A 73 12.05 -3.81 2.25
C VAL A 73 12.38 -2.88 3.40
N LEU A 74 13.06 -1.78 3.11
CA LEU A 74 13.59 -0.84 4.10
C LEU A 74 12.62 0.29 4.50
N GLY A 75 11.34 0.22 4.10
CA GLY A 75 10.35 1.24 4.46
C GLY A 75 9.24 1.41 3.43
N ALA A 76 8.49 2.51 3.56
CA ALA A 76 7.32 2.83 2.73
C ALA A 76 7.64 3.28 1.29
N MET A 77 8.93 3.48 0.94
CA MET A 77 9.35 4.00 -0.38
C MET A 77 8.86 3.11 -1.53
N ASN A 78 8.90 1.78 -1.34
CA ASN A 78 8.45 0.84 -2.38
C ASN A 78 6.94 0.98 -2.65
N GLU A 79 6.13 1.18 -1.61
CA GLU A 79 4.68 1.43 -1.78
C GLU A 79 4.44 2.76 -2.49
N TRP A 80 5.17 3.80 -2.12
CA TRP A 80 5.10 5.12 -2.76
C TRP A 80 5.42 5.05 -4.25
N HIS A 81 6.56 4.47 -4.61
CA HIS A 81 6.96 4.33 -6.01
C HIS A 81 6.04 3.37 -6.78
N GLY A 82 5.60 2.29 -6.14
CA GLY A 82 4.66 1.34 -6.73
C GLY A 82 3.33 2.01 -7.11
N ALA A 83 2.73 2.78 -6.19
CA ALA A 83 1.48 3.48 -6.46
C ALA A 83 1.64 4.50 -7.60
N HIS A 84 2.69 5.31 -7.60
CA HIS A 84 2.97 6.23 -8.70
C HIS A 84 3.22 5.52 -10.03
N HIS A 85 3.86 4.35 -10.01
CA HIS A 85 4.07 3.56 -11.21
C HIS A 85 2.73 3.05 -11.78
N LEU A 86 1.84 2.52 -10.93
CA LEU A 86 0.50 2.09 -11.33
C LEU A 86 -0.31 3.24 -11.92
N GLN A 87 -0.29 4.42 -11.27
CA GLN A 87 -0.97 5.62 -11.77
C GLN A 87 -0.47 6.02 -13.17
N ARG A 88 0.85 5.98 -13.42
CA ARG A 88 1.42 6.27 -14.75
C ARG A 88 1.01 5.26 -15.82
N LEU A 89 0.73 4.02 -15.41
CA LEU A 89 0.21 2.98 -16.30
C LEU A 89 -1.31 3.09 -16.54
N GLY A 90 -1.98 4.07 -15.91
CA GLY A 90 -3.44 4.19 -15.96
C GLY A 90 -4.13 3.02 -15.26
N ILE A 91 -3.51 2.47 -14.21
CA ILE A 91 -4.09 1.44 -13.33
C ILE A 91 -4.52 2.15 -12.05
N ASP A 92 -5.82 2.06 -11.74
CA ASP A 92 -6.35 2.63 -10.50
C ASP A 92 -5.70 1.96 -9.29
N THR A 93 -5.32 2.79 -8.33
CA THR A 93 -4.63 2.36 -7.12
C THR A 93 -4.94 3.31 -5.97
N LEU A 94 -4.39 3.03 -4.78
CA LEU A 94 -4.52 3.87 -3.61
C LEU A 94 -4.17 5.33 -3.92
N THR A 95 -5.01 6.26 -3.45
CA THR A 95 -4.71 7.69 -3.53
C THR A 95 -3.70 8.05 -2.44
N LEU A 96 -2.53 8.47 -2.87
CA LEU A 96 -1.45 8.89 -1.98
C LEU A 96 -1.75 10.28 -1.41
N ALA A 97 -1.66 10.41 -0.09
CA ALA A 97 -1.90 11.65 0.63
C ALA A 97 -0.66 12.18 1.36
N GLY A 98 0.30 11.30 1.68
CA GLY A 98 1.54 11.72 2.31
C GLY A 98 2.60 10.61 2.30
N TYR A 99 3.84 11.03 2.37
CA TYR A 99 5.00 10.15 2.51
C TYR A 99 6.11 10.87 3.26
N GLY A 100 6.82 10.16 4.11
CA GLY A 100 7.99 10.69 4.76
C GLY A 100 9.02 9.62 5.07
N THR A 101 10.26 10.03 5.12
CA THR A 101 11.37 9.17 5.50
C THR A 101 12.41 9.95 6.29
N GLU A 102 13.01 9.29 7.24
CA GLU A 102 14.13 9.80 8.00
C GLU A 102 15.41 9.13 7.48
N SER A 103 16.37 9.96 7.02
CA SER A 103 17.65 9.47 6.53
C SER A 103 18.54 9.00 7.69
N GLY A 104 19.29 7.93 7.46
CA GLY A 104 20.18 7.39 8.47
C GLY A 104 20.51 5.92 8.25
N ASN A 105 20.79 5.22 9.33
CA ASN A 105 21.11 3.80 9.31
C ASN A 105 19.98 2.98 8.68
N PRO A 106 20.21 2.22 7.60
CA PRO A 106 19.20 1.43 6.90
C PRO A 106 18.39 0.51 7.81
N ALA A 107 19.03 -0.07 8.84
CA ALA A 107 18.40 -0.97 9.80
C ALA A 107 17.43 -0.26 10.77
N ARG A 108 17.57 1.07 10.91
CA ARG A 108 16.76 1.92 11.80
C ARG A 108 15.97 2.97 11.03
N ARG A 109 15.93 2.86 9.69
CA ARG A 109 15.20 3.82 8.85
C ARG A 109 13.73 3.84 9.23
N ARG A 110 13.25 5.04 9.56
CA ARG A 110 11.84 5.29 9.84
C ARG A 110 11.19 5.89 8.61
N SER A 111 9.97 5.50 8.34
CA SER A 111 9.21 6.07 7.23
C SER A 111 7.71 5.89 7.45
N PHE A 112 6.93 6.70 6.77
CA PHE A 112 5.49 6.54 6.73
C PHE A 112 4.94 6.74 5.32
N ILE A 113 3.75 6.22 5.09
CA ILE A 113 2.91 6.52 3.94
C ILE A 113 1.49 6.75 4.42
N ILE A 114 0.82 7.77 3.87
CA ILE A 114 -0.57 8.07 4.13
C ILE A 114 -1.35 7.88 2.83
N THR A 115 -2.47 7.17 2.91
CA THR A 115 -3.38 6.96 1.80
C THR A 115 -4.80 7.33 2.21
N ASP A 116 -5.61 7.76 1.25
CA ASP A 116 -7.04 7.92 1.48
C ASP A 116 -7.67 6.57 1.78
N GLU A 117 -8.71 6.56 2.63
CA GLU A 117 -9.58 5.39 2.76
C GLU A 117 -10.43 5.25 1.50
N ILE A 118 -10.51 4.04 0.97
CA ILE A 118 -11.42 3.71 -0.11
C ILE A 118 -12.74 3.28 0.52
N LEU A 119 -13.79 4.05 0.25
CA LEU A 119 -15.14 3.79 0.80
C LEU A 119 -15.98 2.98 -0.19
N ASP A 120 -17.01 2.32 0.36
CA ASP A 120 -18.06 1.62 -0.42
C ASP A 120 -17.50 0.59 -1.42
N THR A 121 -16.42 -0.08 -1.04
CA THR A 121 -15.80 -1.13 -1.84
C THR A 121 -15.81 -2.47 -1.13
N GLN A 122 -15.78 -3.52 -1.92
CA GLN A 122 -15.52 -4.88 -1.49
C GLN A 122 -14.43 -5.49 -2.35
N SER A 123 -13.67 -6.42 -1.80
CA SER A 123 -12.66 -7.11 -2.59
C SER A 123 -13.29 -8.00 -3.65
N LEU A 124 -12.60 -8.15 -4.78
CA LEU A 124 -13.05 -9.06 -5.84
C LEU A 124 -13.11 -10.52 -5.34
N GLU A 125 -12.34 -10.88 -4.32
CA GLU A 125 -12.42 -12.19 -3.67
C GLU A 125 -13.77 -12.36 -2.96
N GLU A 126 -14.20 -11.36 -2.18
CA GLU A 126 -15.51 -11.36 -1.51
C GLU A 126 -16.64 -11.36 -2.53
N PHE A 127 -16.55 -10.50 -3.54
CA PHE A 127 -17.54 -10.44 -4.63
C PHE A 127 -17.70 -11.80 -5.32
N CYS A 128 -16.60 -12.48 -5.64
CA CYS A 128 -16.62 -13.77 -6.29
C CYS A 128 -16.90 -14.96 -5.36
N SER A 129 -16.97 -14.75 -4.05
CA SER A 129 -17.09 -15.82 -3.06
C SER A 129 -18.33 -16.70 -3.26
N ALA A 130 -19.45 -16.09 -3.67
CA ALA A 130 -20.69 -16.80 -3.96
C ALA A 130 -20.54 -17.80 -5.12
N TRP A 131 -19.63 -17.55 -6.07
CA TRP A 131 -19.40 -18.41 -7.23
C TRP A 131 -18.75 -19.75 -6.88
N ARG A 132 -18.15 -19.88 -5.70
CA ARG A 132 -17.64 -21.17 -5.19
C ARG A 132 -18.76 -22.18 -4.99
N LYS A 133 -19.92 -21.71 -4.48
CA LYS A 133 -21.10 -22.56 -4.20
C LYS A 133 -22.05 -22.63 -5.39
N ARG A 134 -22.22 -21.52 -6.09
CA ARG A 134 -23.11 -21.38 -7.23
C ARG A 134 -22.36 -20.73 -8.41
N PRO A 135 -21.72 -21.53 -9.27
CA PRO A 135 -21.04 -21.00 -10.44
C PRO A 135 -22.02 -20.25 -11.37
N PRO A 136 -21.59 -19.17 -12.05
CA PRO A 136 -22.37 -18.45 -13.04
C PRO A 136 -22.90 -19.41 -14.13
N ARG A 137 -24.22 -19.41 -14.33
CA ARG A 137 -24.89 -20.27 -15.33
C ARG A 137 -25.71 -19.46 -16.33
N GLN A 138 -26.21 -18.29 -15.93
CA GLN A 138 -26.98 -17.43 -16.81
C GLN A 138 -26.06 -16.67 -17.77
N ALA A 139 -26.54 -16.37 -18.95
CA ALA A 139 -25.73 -15.76 -20.01
C ALA A 139 -25.10 -14.40 -19.57
N HIS A 140 -25.84 -13.60 -18.80
CA HIS A 140 -25.30 -12.32 -18.27
C HIS A 140 -24.23 -12.52 -17.21
N GLU A 141 -24.40 -13.49 -16.29
CA GLU A 141 -23.39 -13.84 -15.26
C GLU A 141 -22.10 -14.34 -15.92
N ILE A 142 -22.24 -15.18 -16.95
CA ILE A 142 -21.07 -15.69 -17.70
C ILE A 142 -20.36 -14.56 -18.44
N ARG A 143 -21.10 -13.64 -19.08
CA ARG A 143 -20.51 -12.47 -19.75
C ARG A 143 -19.77 -11.58 -18.75
N TYR A 144 -20.37 -11.32 -17.58
CA TYR A 144 -19.75 -10.52 -16.54
C TYR A 144 -18.46 -11.16 -16.01
N LYS A 145 -18.47 -12.45 -15.71
CA LYS A 145 -17.27 -13.19 -15.30
C LYS A 145 -16.17 -13.11 -16.35
N ARG A 146 -16.48 -13.27 -17.63
CA ARG A 146 -15.52 -13.15 -18.72
C ARG A 146 -14.94 -11.73 -18.81
N TRP A 147 -15.77 -10.72 -18.64
CA TRP A 147 -15.35 -9.34 -18.60
C TRP A 147 -14.38 -9.08 -17.46
N LEU A 148 -14.65 -9.56 -16.23
CA LEU A 148 -13.73 -9.47 -15.10
C LEU A 148 -12.38 -10.12 -15.39
N ILE A 149 -12.39 -11.34 -15.94
CA ILE A 149 -11.15 -12.05 -16.32
C ILE A 149 -10.35 -11.24 -17.34
N GLN A 150 -11.00 -10.69 -18.36
CA GLN A 150 -10.34 -9.87 -19.38
C GLN A 150 -9.77 -8.57 -18.78
N SER A 151 -10.51 -7.91 -17.89
CA SER A 151 -10.06 -6.70 -17.20
C SER A 151 -8.81 -6.97 -16.36
N LEU A 152 -8.82 -8.03 -15.57
CA LEU A 152 -7.66 -8.45 -14.77
C LEU A 152 -6.45 -8.82 -15.66
N ALA A 153 -6.70 -9.53 -16.76
CA ALA A 153 -5.64 -9.87 -17.70
C ALA A 153 -5.02 -8.63 -18.36
N GLN A 154 -5.83 -7.61 -18.66
CA GLN A 154 -5.32 -6.33 -19.18
C GLN A 154 -4.46 -5.58 -18.16
N ILE A 155 -4.89 -5.54 -16.88
CA ILE A 155 -4.10 -4.97 -15.78
C ILE A 155 -2.77 -5.72 -15.65
N ALA A 156 -2.80 -7.05 -15.57
CA ALA A 156 -1.61 -7.89 -15.50
C ALA A 156 -0.66 -7.62 -16.68
N ARG A 157 -1.19 -7.57 -17.91
CA ARG A 157 -0.41 -7.29 -19.12
C ARG A 157 0.26 -5.91 -19.06
N ARG A 158 -0.45 -4.86 -18.67
CA ARG A 158 0.14 -3.51 -18.54
C ARG A 158 1.27 -3.51 -17.52
N LEU A 159 1.04 -4.16 -16.37
CA LEU A 159 2.03 -4.26 -15.30
C LEU A 159 3.29 -5.00 -15.78
N HIS A 160 3.14 -6.20 -16.35
CA HIS A 160 4.27 -7.01 -16.80
C HIS A 160 5.02 -6.35 -17.97
N ASN A 161 4.33 -5.74 -18.92
CA ASN A 161 4.96 -5.03 -20.03
C ASN A 161 5.79 -3.82 -19.56
N SER A 162 5.50 -3.26 -18.39
CA SER A 162 6.31 -2.19 -17.78
C SER A 162 7.55 -2.70 -17.05
N GLY A 163 7.78 -4.01 -17.02
CA GLY A 163 8.85 -4.66 -16.27
C GLY A 163 8.55 -4.80 -14.77
N ALA A 164 7.35 -4.43 -14.33
CA ALA A 164 6.95 -4.55 -12.94
C ALA A 164 6.26 -5.90 -12.68
N ASN A 165 6.53 -6.46 -11.50
CA ASN A 165 5.85 -7.66 -11.02
C ASN A 165 5.26 -7.37 -9.63
N HIS A 166 3.97 -7.62 -9.48
CA HIS A 166 3.30 -7.50 -8.20
C HIS A 166 3.28 -8.88 -7.52
N ARG A 167 4.05 -9.02 -6.44
CA ARG A 167 4.17 -10.31 -5.72
C ARG A 167 2.82 -10.86 -5.25
N ASP A 168 1.94 -9.98 -4.80
CA ASP A 168 0.65 -10.31 -4.19
C ASP A 168 -0.50 -9.96 -5.15
N PHE A 169 -0.45 -10.48 -6.40
CA PHE A 169 -1.48 -10.26 -7.41
C PHE A 169 -2.67 -11.21 -7.20
N TYR A 170 -3.35 -11.05 -6.05
CA TYR A 170 -4.49 -11.85 -5.63
C TYR A 170 -5.79 -11.07 -5.69
N LEU A 171 -6.93 -11.75 -5.80
CA LEU A 171 -8.25 -11.13 -5.92
C LEU A 171 -8.61 -10.24 -4.72
N VAL A 172 -8.06 -10.48 -3.54
CA VAL A 172 -8.26 -9.66 -2.35
C VAL A 172 -7.72 -8.23 -2.51
N HIS A 173 -6.78 -8.00 -3.43
CA HIS A 173 -6.18 -6.68 -3.68
C HIS A 173 -6.87 -5.88 -4.78
N PHE A 174 -7.93 -6.40 -5.38
CA PHE A 174 -8.78 -5.69 -6.32
C PHE A 174 -10.08 -5.30 -5.63
N LEU A 175 -10.39 -4.00 -5.62
CA LEU A 175 -11.53 -3.39 -4.96
C LEU A 175 -12.51 -2.82 -5.98
#